data_b41795b785bca29c1afe87918b59b7a8
#
_entry.id   b41795b785bca29c1afe87918b59b7a8
#
_cell.length_a   1.000
_cell.length_b   1.000
_cell.length_c   1.000
_cell.angle_alpha   90.00
_cell.angle_beta   90.00
_cell.angle_gamma   90.00
#
_symmetry.space_group_name_H-M   'P 1'
#
loop_
_entity.id
_entity.type
_entity.pdbx_description
1 polymer ?
#
loop_
_entity_poly.entity_id
_entity_poly.type
_entity_poly.pdbx_seq_one_letter_code
_entity_poly.pdbx_strand_id
1 'polypeptide(L)'
;MENALDELRRLAAHAENRRTDTGIPRVAMVQGEIPEHALAAVYEPMINLILQGSKSMTVGEKTLHYDPATYFIMSVDLPAVGAVHAASTGDAYLAVSLTLDPSILAALLCDTTDAATGRGEPSTQTEAFNVAAVTPELMDAWVRMLRLMERPGEISALAPAYEREILYRVLQGPHGCMLRQLATPDSALARISSAIQRIRSDYAKPLRIAALAEQVAMSESAFHRHFKSATALSPLQYQKQLRLLQARQLLTAHGKSVTATALDVGYESPTQFSREYARAFGLPPSQDAARIMASVRGYALG
;
A
#
# COMPACT_ATOMS: atom_id res chain seq x y z
N MET A 1 4.43 26.30 -0.81
CA MET A 1 3.74 24.98 -0.87
C MET A 1 2.84 24.90 -2.11
N GLU A 2 2.00 25.86 -2.39
CA GLU A 2 1.12 25.89 -3.55
C GLU A 2 1.89 25.80 -4.88
N ASN A 3 2.91 26.63 -5.11
CA ASN A 3 3.77 26.56 -6.29
C ASN A 3 4.43 25.18 -6.51
N ALA A 4 4.83 24.49 -5.43
CA ALA A 4 5.43 23.17 -5.53
C ALA A 4 4.38 22.10 -5.89
N LEU A 5 3.15 22.23 -5.39
CA LEU A 5 2.05 21.35 -5.74
C LEU A 5 1.64 21.53 -7.22
N ASP A 6 1.60 22.75 -7.71
CA ASP A 6 1.29 23.04 -9.12
C ASP A 6 2.38 22.48 -10.05
N GLU A 7 3.65 22.60 -9.64
CA GLU A 7 4.76 21.97 -10.36
C GLU A 7 4.62 20.44 -10.41
N LEU A 8 4.27 19.80 -9.29
CA LEU A 8 4.05 18.35 -9.25
C LEU A 8 2.89 17.93 -10.13
N ARG A 9 1.79 18.70 -10.15
CA ARG A 9 0.65 18.45 -11.05
C ARG A 9 1.09 18.53 -12.51
N ARG A 10 1.86 19.54 -12.87
CA ARG A 10 2.40 19.70 -14.24
C ARG A 10 3.28 18.50 -14.61
N LEU A 11 4.19 18.09 -13.75
CA LEU A 11 5.09 16.96 -14.00
C LEU A 11 4.34 15.63 -14.13
N ALA A 12 3.28 15.44 -13.36
CA ALA A 12 2.47 14.22 -13.37
C ALA A 12 1.30 14.24 -14.36
N ALA A 13 1.14 15.31 -15.16
CA ALA A 13 -0.01 15.49 -16.05
C ALA A 13 -0.19 14.40 -17.13
N HIS A 14 0.85 13.61 -17.42
CA HIS A 14 0.81 12.49 -18.35
C HIS A 14 0.51 11.14 -17.68
N ALA A 15 0.16 11.13 -16.40
CA ALA A 15 -0.28 9.92 -15.71
C ALA A 15 -1.56 9.37 -16.36
N GLU A 16 -1.66 8.04 -16.41
CA GLU A 16 -2.82 7.34 -16.98
C GLU A 16 -3.79 6.90 -15.88
N ASN A 17 -4.99 6.45 -16.28
CA ASN A 17 -6.01 5.88 -15.39
C ASN A 17 -5.63 4.46 -14.92
N ARG A 18 -4.35 4.28 -14.65
CA ARG A 18 -3.71 3.07 -14.09
C ARG A 18 -2.36 3.47 -13.48
N ARG A 19 -1.73 2.54 -12.79
CA ARG A 19 -0.35 2.74 -12.34
C ARG A 19 0.55 3.00 -13.55
N THR A 20 1.06 4.23 -13.64
CA THR A 20 1.94 4.68 -14.72
C THR A 20 3.38 4.71 -14.20
N ASP A 21 4.28 4.06 -14.94
CA ASP A 21 5.71 4.09 -14.64
C ASP A 21 6.29 5.46 -14.98
N THR A 22 7.11 5.99 -14.10
CA THR A 22 7.82 7.27 -14.28
C THR A 22 9.21 7.10 -14.89
N GLY A 23 9.71 5.88 -15.06
CA GLY A 23 11.10 5.58 -15.33
C GLY A 23 12.03 5.75 -14.12
N ILE A 24 11.54 6.33 -13.01
CA ILE A 24 12.30 6.48 -11.77
C ILE A 24 12.04 5.24 -10.90
N PRO A 25 13.08 4.54 -10.42
CA PRO A 25 12.91 3.34 -9.62
C PRO A 25 11.94 3.54 -8.44
N ARG A 26 10.99 2.63 -8.27
CA ARG A 26 9.98 2.61 -7.21
C ARG A 26 8.98 3.78 -7.19
N VAL A 27 9.09 4.73 -8.10
CA VAL A 27 8.16 5.86 -8.22
C VAL A 27 7.14 5.57 -9.31
N ALA A 28 5.88 5.72 -8.98
CA ALA A 28 4.77 5.59 -9.93
C ALA A 28 3.75 6.69 -9.71
N MET A 29 2.94 6.94 -10.71
CA MET A 29 1.84 7.91 -10.66
C MET A 29 0.56 7.29 -11.19
N VAL A 30 -0.56 7.91 -10.86
CA VAL A 30 -1.89 7.50 -11.33
C VAL A 30 -2.78 8.73 -11.42
N GLN A 31 -3.56 8.83 -12.50
CA GLN A 31 -4.58 9.86 -12.70
C GLN A 31 -5.87 9.19 -13.13
N GLY A 32 -7.00 9.75 -12.78
CA GLY A 32 -8.29 9.42 -13.38
C GLY A 32 -9.41 9.16 -12.38
N GLU A 33 -10.55 8.77 -12.91
CA GLU A 33 -11.71 8.30 -12.17
C GLU A 33 -11.64 6.79 -12.04
N ILE A 34 -11.08 6.31 -10.93
CA ILE A 34 -10.92 4.88 -10.70
C ILE A 34 -12.12 4.39 -9.89
N PRO A 35 -12.95 3.48 -10.44
CA PRO A 35 -14.06 2.93 -9.69
C PRO A 35 -13.60 2.26 -8.39
N GLU A 36 -14.33 2.46 -7.29
CA GLU A 36 -13.97 1.92 -5.96
C GLU A 36 -13.71 0.39 -6.01
N HIS A 37 -14.53 -0.33 -6.77
CA HIS A 37 -14.36 -1.77 -6.91
C HIS A 37 -13.02 -2.18 -7.56
N ALA A 38 -12.38 -1.32 -8.35
CA ALA A 38 -11.07 -1.58 -8.95
C ALA A 38 -9.91 -1.37 -7.98
N LEU A 39 -10.14 -0.71 -6.84
CA LEU A 39 -9.13 -0.37 -5.83
C LEU A 39 -9.07 -1.34 -4.66
N ALA A 40 -9.82 -2.44 -4.69
CA ALA A 40 -9.65 -3.53 -3.72
C ALA A 40 -8.45 -4.39 -4.15
N ALA A 41 -7.35 -4.29 -3.40
CA ALA A 41 -6.07 -4.94 -3.72
C ALA A 41 -5.24 -5.21 -2.46
N VAL A 42 -4.18 -5.99 -2.62
CA VAL A 42 -3.08 -6.00 -1.65
C VAL A 42 -2.12 -4.89 -2.03
N TYR A 43 -2.04 -3.88 -1.18
CA TYR A 43 -1.12 -2.76 -1.36
C TYR A 43 0.22 -3.08 -0.74
N GLU A 44 1.30 -2.79 -1.46
CA GLU A 44 2.68 -2.92 -1.00
C GLU A 44 3.09 -1.73 -0.12
N PRO A 45 4.12 -1.88 0.73
CA PRO A 45 4.67 -0.78 1.50
C PRO A 45 4.98 0.44 0.63
N MET A 46 4.41 1.61 0.97
CA MET A 46 4.57 2.81 0.16
C MET A 46 4.33 4.10 0.94
N ILE A 47 4.82 5.21 0.37
CA ILE A 47 4.36 6.57 0.63
C ILE A 47 3.51 6.98 -0.58
N ASN A 48 2.30 7.47 -0.35
CA ASN A 48 1.41 7.97 -1.40
C ASN A 48 1.06 9.43 -1.12
N LEU A 49 1.40 10.30 -2.06
CA LEU A 49 1.12 11.73 -2.04
C LEU A 49 0.04 12.05 -3.07
N ILE A 50 -1.06 12.66 -2.63
CA ILE A 50 -2.10 13.15 -3.51
C ILE A 50 -1.71 14.53 -3.99
N LEU A 51 -1.82 14.74 -5.30
CA LEU A 51 -1.58 16.03 -5.95
C LEU A 51 -2.91 16.73 -6.27
N GLN A 52 -3.97 15.96 -6.49
CA GLN A 52 -5.31 16.47 -6.87
C GLN A 52 -6.39 15.49 -6.46
N GLY A 53 -7.54 16.01 -6.01
CA GLY A 53 -8.63 15.22 -5.48
C GLY A 53 -8.34 14.70 -4.06
N SER A 54 -8.95 13.60 -3.69
CA SER A 54 -8.74 12.96 -2.39
C SER A 54 -8.88 11.44 -2.50
N LYS A 55 -8.41 10.72 -1.48
CA LYS A 55 -8.54 9.27 -1.40
C LYS A 55 -8.92 8.84 0.00
N SER A 56 -9.76 7.83 0.10
CA SER A 56 -9.93 7.06 1.32
C SER A 56 -9.33 5.68 1.16
N MET A 57 -8.76 5.15 2.25
CA MET A 57 -8.19 3.81 2.33
C MET A 57 -8.78 3.08 3.52
N THR A 58 -9.44 1.97 3.26
CA THR A 58 -10.05 1.12 4.29
C THR A 58 -9.25 -0.17 4.45
N VAL A 59 -8.78 -0.42 5.67
CA VAL A 59 -8.08 -1.65 6.09
C VAL A 59 -8.83 -2.23 7.29
N GLY A 60 -9.45 -3.38 7.13
CA GLY A 60 -10.33 -3.93 8.15
C GLY A 60 -11.51 -3.01 8.43
N GLU A 61 -11.61 -2.52 9.66
CA GLU A 61 -12.66 -1.58 10.11
C GLU A 61 -12.18 -0.11 10.13
N LYS A 62 -10.89 0.14 9.83
CA LYS A 62 -10.28 1.47 9.87
C LYS A 62 -10.28 2.09 8.49
N THR A 63 -10.87 3.29 8.37
CA THR A 63 -10.82 4.11 7.15
C THR A 63 -10.04 5.39 7.43
N LEU A 64 -9.06 5.67 6.57
CA LEU A 64 -8.27 6.89 6.57
C LEU A 64 -8.62 7.71 5.33
N HIS A 65 -8.73 9.03 5.50
CA HIS A 65 -8.95 9.98 4.41
C HIS A 65 -7.72 10.88 4.27
N TYR A 66 -7.31 11.15 3.06
CA TYR A 66 -6.16 12.01 2.77
C TYR A 66 -6.32 12.75 1.43
N ASP A 67 -5.68 13.92 1.36
CA ASP A 67 -5.80 14.93 0.32
C ASP A 67 -4.42 15.57 0.02
N PRO A 68 -4.30 16.60 -0.84
CA PRO A 68 -3.02 17.24 -1.15
C PRO A 68 -2.28 17.87 0.03
N ALA A 69 -2.92 18.10 1.18
CA ALA A 69 -2.27 18.59 2.38
C ALA A 69 -1.63 17.47 3.22
N THR A 70 -1.89 16.22 2.85
CA THR A 70 -1.48 15.05 3.60
C THR A 70 -0.88 13.96 2.69
N TYR A 71 -0.07 13.07 3.27
CA TYR A 71 0.38 11.86 2.60
C TYR A 71 -0.02 10.62 3.40
N PHE A 72 -0.30 9.54 2.69
CA PHE A 72 -0.51 8.23 3.27
C PHE A 72 0.80 7.45 3.30
N ILE A 73 1.05 6.75 4.41
CA ILE A 73 2.21 5.86 4.56
C ILE A 73 1.75 4.48 5.02
N MET A 74 2.36 3.45 4.46
CA MET A 74 2.14 2.06 4.82
C MET A 74 3.46 1.30 4.79
N SER A 75 3.75 0.54 5.84
CA SER A 75 5.04 -0.13 6.02
C SER A 75 5.02 -1.65 5.83
N VAL A 76 3.84 -2.27 5.70
CA VAL A 76 3.69 -3.70 5.42
C VAL A 76 2.63 -3.91 4.35
N ASP A 77 2.65 -5.08 3.69
CA ASP A 77 1.60 -5.41 2.72
C ASP A 77 0.24 -5.55 3.40
N LEU A 78 -0.77 -4.85 2.88
CA LEU A 78 -2.11 -4.86 3.45
C LEU A 78 -3.19 -5.09 2.40
N PRO A 79 -4.12 -6.03 2.64
CA PRO A 79 -5.35 -6.09 1.90
C PRO A 79 -6.21 -4.87 2.27
N ALA A 80 -6.51 -4.02 1.30
CA ALA A 80 -7.25 -2.79 1.51
C ALA A 80 -8.19 -2.47 0.36
N VAL A 81 -9.15 -1.60 0.63
CA VAL A 81 -10.04 -1.02 -0.38
C VAL A 81 -9.80 0.49 -0.41
N GLY A 82 -9.38 0.99 -1.57
CA GLY A 82 -9.28 2.43 -1.81
C GLY A 82 -10.56 2.98 -2.44
N ALA A 83 -10.86 4.25 -2.21
CA ALA A 83 -11.81 5.02 -3.01
C ALA A 83 -11.20 6.38 -3.32
N VAL A 84 -11.22 6.77 -4.59
CA VAL A 84 -10.71 8.07 -5.04
C VAL A 84 -11.87 9.01 -5.35
N HIS A 85 -11.65 10.28 -5.08
CA HIS A 85 -12.65 11.33 -5.31
C HIS A 85 -12.01 12.45 -6.13
N ALA A 86 -12.72 12.93 -7.14
CA ALA A 86 -12.32 14.10 -7.90
C ALA A 86 -12.18 15.33 -6.99
N ALA A 87 -11.41 16.31 -7.44
CA ALA A 87 -11.35 17.61 -6.77
C ALA A 87 -12.71 18.31 -6.81
N SER A 88 -12.93 19.25 -5.90
CA SER A 88 -14.14 20.11 -5.91
C SER A 88 -14.31 20.93 -7.20
N THR A 89 -13.23 21.15 -7.94
CA THR A 89 -13.19 21.76 -9.27
C THR A 89 -13.67 20.85 -10.38
N GLY A 90 -13.91 19.55 -10.11
CA GLY A 90 -14.24 18.53 -11.11
C GLY A 90 -13.03 17.88 -11.77
N ASP A 91 -11.82 18.30 -11.41
CA ASP A 91 -10.59 17.70 -11.93
C ASP A 91 -10.39 16.29 -11.40
N ALA A 92 -9.87 15.40 -12.24
CA ALA A 92 -9.64 14.00 -11.90
C ALA A 92 -8.62 13.83 -10.75
N TYR A 93 -8.74 12.73 -9.98
CA TYR A 93 -7.75 12.34 -8.99
C TYR A 93 -6.37 12.18 -9.62
N LEU A 94 -5.33 12.71 -8.96
CA LEU A 94 -3.93 12.59 -9.35
C LEU A 94 -3.06 12.34 -8.13
N ALA A 95 -2.20 11.32 -8.20
CA ALA A 95 -1.29 10.98 -7.11
C ALA A 95 0.04 10.40 -7.62
N VAL A 96 1.05 10.51 -6.77
CA VAL A 96 2.35 9.86 -6.92
C VAL A 96 2.63 8.96 -5.73
N SER A 97 3.38 7.89 -5.96
CA SER A 97 3.75 6.95 -4.90
C SER A 97 5.21 6.54 -5.00
N LEU A 98 5.84 6.33 -3.84
CA LEU A 98 7.14 5.71 -3.69
C LEU A 98 6.96 4.38 -2.95
N THR A 99 7.31 3.27 -3.59
CA THR A 99 7.36 1.96 -2.93
C THR A 99 8.55 1.92 -1.98
N LEU A 100 8.31 1.51 -0.73
CA LEU A 100 9.33 1.46 0.30
C LEU A 100 10.22 0.23 0.14
N ASP A 101 11.52 0.44 0.28
CA ASP A 101 12.52 -0.62 0.36
C ASP A 101 13.15 -0.62 1.76
N PRO A 102 12.92 -1.67 2.59
CA PRO A 102 13.48 -1.74 3.94
C PRO A 102 15.01 -1.66 3.98
N SER A 103 15.71 -2.10 2.92
CA SER A 103 17.17 -2.05 2.86
C SER A 103 17.70 -0.61 2.73
N ILE A 104 17.01 0.24 1.97
CA ILE A 104 17.34 1.66 1.84
C ILE A 104 17.08 2.40 3.15
N LEU A 105 15.97 2.07 3.83
CA LEU A 105 15.67 2.61 5.15
C LEU A 105 16.71 2.20 6.18
N ALA A 106 17.15 0.94 6.19
CA ALA A 106 18.19 0.45 7.10
C ALA A 106 19.52 1.16 6.83
N ALA A 107 19.93 1.30 5.58
CA ALA A 107 21.14 2.05 5.21
C ALA A 107 21.05 3.53 5.65
N LEU A 108 19.89 4.16 5.46
CA LEU A 108 19.67 5.54 5.90
C LEU A 108 19.81 5.69 7.42
N LEU A 109 19.27 4.74 8.20
CA LEU A 109 19.40 4.74 9.66
C LEU A 109 20.84 4.53 10.15
N CYS A 110 21.63 3.71 9.45
CA CYS A 110 23.05 3.52 9.77
C CYS A 110 23.88 4.80 9.54
N ASP A 111 23.54 5.58 8.50
CA ASP A 111 24.29 6.79 8.15
C ASP A 111 23.84 8.01 8.97
N THR A 112 22.65 7.99 9.53
CA THR A 112 22.18 9.08 10.39
C THR A 112 22.58 8.81 11.83
N THR A 113 23.61 9.49 12.32
CA THR A 113 24.15 9.39 13.70
C THR A 113 23.14 9.84 14.78
N ASP A 114 21.98 10.36 14.40
CA ASP A 114 20.87 10.76 15.27
C ASP A 114 19.97 9.61 15.75
N ALA A 115 20.51 8.39 15.82
CA ALA A 115 19.86 7.31 16.56
C ALA A 115 19.58 7.67 18.05
N ALA A 116 20.10 8.79 18.55
CA ALA A 116 20.04 9.16 19.95
C ALA A 116 18.89 10.10 20.34
N THR A 117 18.30 10.87 19.41
CA THR A 117 17.30 11.90 19.76
C THR A 117 15.84 11.49 19.55
N GLY A 118 15.60 10.37 18.92
CA GLY A 118 14.27 9.78 18.71
C GLY A 118 13.90 8.71 19.73
N ARG A 119 14.24 8.87 21.01
CA ARG A 119 13.63 8.10 22.11
C ARG A 119 12.20 8.60 22.37
N GLY A 120 11.32 8.50 21.37
CA GLY A 120 9.93 8.25 21.68
C GLY A 120 9.88 6.90 22.40
N GLU A 121 9.22 6.84 23.55
CA GLU A 121 8.99 5.58 24.26
C GLU A 121 8.57 4.50 23.25
N PRO A 122 9.04 3.27 23.39
CA PRO A 122 8.62 2.20 22.51
C PRO A 122 7.10 2.08 22.62
N SER A 123 6.39 2.69 21.69
CA SER A 123 4.95 2.53 21.58
C SER A 123 4.70 1.02 21.44
N THR A 124 4.07 0.44 22.44
CA THR A 124 3.78 -0.99 22.51
C THR A 124 2.81 -1.44 21.40
N GLN A 125 2.29 -0.48 20.63
CA GLN A 125 1.36 -0.70 19.53
C GLN A 125 1.74 0.23 18.37
N THR A 126 2.40 -0.31 17.35
CA THR A 126 2.73 0.44 16.14
C THR A 126 1.79 0.03 15.02
N GLU A 127 0.90 0.95 14.63
CA GLU A 127 0.13 0.79 13.39
C GLU A 127 1.08 0.83 12.19
N ALA A 128 0.88 -0.07 11.23
CA ALA A 128 1.72 -0.13 10.04
C ALA A 128 1.24 0.78 8.90
N PHE A 129 0.20 1.57 9.11
CA PHE A 129 -0.34 2.51 8.12
C PHE A 129 -0.98 3.72 8.81
N ASN A 130 -0.79 4.91 8.24
CA ASN A 130 -1.37 6.14 8.76
C ASN A 130 -1.29 7.27 7.74
N VAL A 131 -1.79 8.47 8.13
CA VAL A 131 -1.75 9.70 7.35
C VAL A 131 -1.02 10.78 8.14
N ALA A 132 -0.23 11.59 7.46
CA ALA A 132 0.47 12.72 8.06
C ALA A 132 0.41 13.96 7.17
N ALA A 133 0.58 15.14 7.78
CA ALA A 133 0.67 16.39 7.04
C ALA A 133 1.96 16.45 6.20
N VAL A 134 1.85 17.00 5.00
CA VAL A 134 3.01 17.25 4.12
C VAL A 134 3.73 18.52 4.59
N THR A 135 5.06 18.44 4.74
CA THR A 135 5.89 19.62 5.01
C THR A 135 6.40 20.24 3.71
N PRO A 136 6.74 21.54 3.70
CA PRO A 136 7.34 22.19 2.53
C PRO A 136 8.59 21.47 2.03
N GLU A 137 9.45 21.01 2.93
CA GLU A 137 10.69 20.31 2.60
C GLU A 137 10.43 18.94 1.95
N LEU A 138 9.39 18.23 2.41
CA LEU A 138 8.98 16.97 1.79
C LEU A 138 8.42 17.21 0.38
N MET A 139 7.63 18.27 0.21
CA MET A 139 7.09 18.68 -1.10
C MET A 139 8.22 19.00 -2.08
N ASP A 140 9.22 19.79 -1.64
CA ASP A 140 10.38 20.15 -2.46
C ASP A 140 11.22 18.91 -2.85
N ALA A 141 11.34 17.94 -1.96
CA ALA A 141 12.01 16.68 -2.27
C ALA A 141 11.26 15.90 -3.37
N TRP A 142 9.95 15.86 -3.33
CA TRP A 142 9.13 15.26 -4.38
C TRP A 142 9.24 16.00 -5.71
N VAL A 143 9.28 17.33 -5.72
CA VAL A 143 9.52 18.12 -6.94
C VAL A 143 10.84 17.75 -7.60
N ARG A 144 11.94 17.67 -6.82
CA ARG A 144 13.25 17.27 -7.34
C ARG A 144 13.21 15.84 -7.91
N MET A 145 12.54 14.92 -7.23
CA MET A 145 12.37 13.55 -7.71
C MET A 145 11.65 13.50 -9.05
N LEU A 146 10.48 14.13 -9.19
CA LEU A 146 9.69 14.05 -10.41
C LEU A 146 10.28 14.85 -11.58
N ARG A 147 11.08 15.89 -11.33
CA ARG A 147 11.84 16.59 -12.39
C ARG A 147 12.81 15.68 -13.15
N LEU A 148 13.23 14.56 -12.57
CA LEU A 148 14.06 13.58 -13.25
C LEU A 148 13.36 12.94 -14.45
N MET A 149 12.04 12.94 -14.53
CA MET A 149 11.31 12.47 -15.72
C MET A 149 11.63 13.32 -16.96
N GLU A 150 11.92 14.61 -16.77
CA GLU A 150 12.35 15.50 -17.85
C GLU A 150 13.83 15.33 -18.20
N ARG A 151 14.60 14.59 -17.37
CA ARG A 151 16.05 14.38 -17.52
C ARG A 151 16.43 12.91 -17.28
N PRO A 152 15.98 11.96 -18.11
CA PRO A 152 16.17 10.52 -17.85
C PRO A 152 17.63 10.10 -17.65
N GLY A 153 18.57 10.80 -18.28
CA GLY A 153 20.01 10.54 -18.12
C GLY A 153 20.54 10.81 -16.70
N GLU A 154 19.84 11.60 -15.89
CA GLU A 154 20.23 11.92 -14.52
C GLU A 154 19.62 10.95 -13.48
N ILE A 155 18.64 10.11 -13.87
CA ILE A 155 17.89 9.24 -12.93
C ILE A 155 18.82 8.33 -12.14
N SER A 156 19.75 7.62 -12.81
CA SER A 156 20.65 6.67 -12.16
C SER A 156 21.55 7.31 -11.10
N ALA A 157 21.94 8.57 -11.31
CA ALA A 157 22.82 9.31 -10.40
C ALA A 157 22.06 9.99 -9.26
N LEU A 158 20.90 10.60 -9.54
CA LEU A 158 20.23 11.50 -8.58
C LEU A 158 19.03 10.88 -7.90
N ALA A 159 18.30 9.93 -8.53
CA ALA A 159 17.12 9.33 -7.89
C ALA A 159 17.40 8.70 -6.53
N PRO A 160 18.53 7.98 -6.30
CA PRO A 160 18.83 7.45 -4.98
C PRO A 160 19.01 8.53 -3.91
N ALA A 161 19.58 9.69 -4.27
CA ALA A 161 19.78 10.80 -3.32
C ALA A 161 18.42 11.46 -2.95
N TYR A 162 17.55 11.67 -3.93
CA TYR A 162 16.23 12.25 -3.69
C TYR A 162 15.29 11.28 -2.95
N GLU A 163 15.38 9.98 -3.21
CA GLU A 163 14.67 8.97 -2.42
C GLU A 163 15.12 9.00 -0.96
N ARG A 164 16.44 9.05 -0.71
CA ARG A 164 16.97 9.18 0.65
C ARG A 164 16.46 10.44 1.34
N GLU A 165 16.36 11.55 0.62
CA GLU A 165 15.81 12.79 1.19
C GLU A 165 14.33 12.64 1.55
N ILE A 166 13.49 12.11 0.66
CA ILE A 166 12.08 11.85 0.94
C ILE A 166 11.93 10.97 2.18
N LEU A 167 12.66 9.85 2.24
CA LEU A 167 12.63 8.92 3.36
C LEU A 167 13.12 9.59 4.67
N TYR A 168 14.18 10.40 4.61
CA TYR A 168 14.68 11.16 5.76
C TYR A 168 13.63 12.14 6.29
N ARG A 169 12.97 12.91 5.41
CA ARG A 169 11.90 13.83 5.82
C ARG A 169 10.74 13.12 6.50
N VAL A 170 10.35 11.96 5.99
CA VAL A 170 9.30 11.14 6.59
C VAL A 170 9.76 10.53 7.92
N LEU A 171 11.03 10.12 8.04
CA LEU A 171 11.62 9.63 9.30
C LEU A 171 11.65 10.70 10.41
N GLN A 172 11.76 11.96 10.06
CA GLN A 172 11.67 13.08 11.01
C GLN A 172 10.23 13.46 11.37
N GLY A 173 9.25 12.94 10.61
CA GLY A 173 7.83 13.20 10.83
C GLY A 173 7.21 12.31 11.91
N PRO A 174 5.90 12.45 12.14
CA PRO A 174 5.17 11.77 13.23
C PRO A 174 5.18 10.25 13.12
N HIS A 175 5.39 9.69 11.92
CA HIS A 175 5.41 8.25 11.69
C HIS A 175 6.83 7.68 11.51
N GLY A 176 7.86 8.45 11.83
CA GLY A 176 9.26 8.00 11.76
C GLY A 176 9.54 6.77 12.63
N CYS A 177 8.88 6.63 13.78
CA CYS A 177 9.00 5.45 14.64
C CYS A 177 8.58 4.17 13.90
N MET A 178 7.50 4.19 13.12
CA MET A 178 7.04 3.07 12.31
C MET A 178 8.11 2.64 11.28
N LEU A 179 8.69 3.61 10.55
CA LEU A 179 9.74 3.33 9.57
C LEU A 179 11.03 2.80 10.22
N ARG A 180 11.43 3.37 11.39
CA ARG A 180 12.56 2.85 12.16
C ARG A 180 12.34 1.40 12.58
N GLN A 181 11.15 1.07 13.08
CA GLN A 181 10.82 -0.31 13.44
C GLN A 181 10.85 -1.25 12.23
N LEU A 182 10.35 -0.82 11.06
CA LEU A 182 10.42 -1.64 9.85
C LEU A 182 11.86 -1.97 9.47
N ALA A 183 12.76 -0.99 9.56
CA ALA A 183 14.17 -1.13 9.18
C ALA A 183 15.06 -1.72 10.29
N THR A 184 14.56 -1.86 11.53
CA THR A 184 15.31 -2.45 12.64
C THR A 184 15.08 -3.95 12.67
N PRO A 185 16.13 -4.78 12.46
CA PRO A 185 16.00 -6.22 12.60
C PRO A 185 15.42 -6.59 13.97
N ASP A 186 14.64 -7.66 14.02
CA ASP A 186 14.01 -8.18 15.24
C ASP A 186 13.02 -7.27 15.97
N SER A 187 12.71 -6.10 15.43
CA SER A 187 11.59 -5.30 15.94
C SER A 187 10.26 -6.04 15.79
N ALA A 188 9.26 -5.67 16.60
CA ALA A 188 7.94 -6.28 16.49
C ALA A 188 7.35 -6.12 15.09
N LEU A 189 7.50 -4.94 14.47
CA LEU A 189 6.97 -4.67 13.14
C LEU A 189 7.71 -5.43 12.04
N ALA A 190 9.04 -5.55 12.11
CA ALA A 190 9.82 -6.33 11.15
C ALA A 190 9.46 -7.83 11.21
N ARG A 191 9.25 -8.37 12.41
CA ARG A 191 8.79 -9.74 12.62
C ARG A 191 7.38 -9.96 12.07
N ILE A 192 6.45 -9.03 12.27
CA ILE A 192 5.11 -9.09 11.69
C ILE A 192 5.17 -8.97 10.16
N SER A 193 6.01 -8.11 9.62
CA SER A 193 6.24 -8.03 8.16
C SER A 193 6.71 -9.37 7.59
N SER A 194 7.65 -10.06 8.25
CA SER A 194 8.09 -11.41 7.86
C SER A 194 6.95 -12.43 7.89
N ALA A 195 6.10 -12.39 8.93
CA ALA A 195 4.93 -13.28 9.01
C ALA A 195 3.92 -12.98 7.89
N ILE A 196 3.71 -11.71 7.54
CA ILE A 196 2.85 -11.29 6.43
C ILE A 196 3.38 -11.86 5.10
N GLN A 197 4.68 -11.77 4.83
CA GLN A 197 5.29 -12.35 3.63
C GLN A 197 5.07 -13.87 3.58
N ARG A 198 5.18 -14.55 4.71
CA ARG A 198 4.89 -15.99 4.79
C ARG A 198 3.42 -16.30 4.52
N ILE A 199 2.48 -15.54 5.08
CA ILE A 199 1.05 -15.69 4.78
C ILE A 199 0.77 -15.45 3.30
N ARG A 200 1.43 -14.45 2.68
CA ARG A 200 1.28 -14.15 1.25
C ARG A 200 1.79 -15.28 0.36
N SER A 201 2.94 -15.86 0.67
CA SER A 201 3.50 -16.97 -0.11
C SER A 201 2.67 -18.25 -0.02
N ASP A 202 2.03 -18.50 1.12
CA ASP A 202 1.29 -19.72 1.43
C ASP A 202 -0.22 -19.46 1.62
N TYR A 203 -0.78 -18.39 1.04
CA TYR A 203 -2.14 -17.95 1.32
C TYR A 203 -3.22 -19.02 1.09
N ALA A 204 -3.02 -19.92 0.14
CA ALA A 204 -3.96 -21.00 -0.17
C ALA A 204 -3.92 -22.16 0.85
N LYS A 205 -2.82 -22.28 1.62
CA LYS A 205 -2.65 -23.35 2.61
C LYS A 205 -3.35 -23.00 3.94
N PRO A 206 -3.71 -24.02 4.76
CA PRO A 206 -4.20 -23.78 6.12
C PRO A 206 -3.18 -23.00 6.96
N LEU A 207 -3.63 -21.94 7.63
CA LEU A 207 -2.80 -21.11 8.49
C LEU A 207 -2.61 -21.76 9.86
N ARG A 208 -1.37 -22.01 10.25
CA ARG A 208 -1.01 -22.54 11.56
C ARG A 208 -0.40 -21.41 12.40
N ILE A 209 -1.20 -20.82 13.27
CA ILE A 209 -0.80 -19.63 14.07
C ILE A 209 0.41 -19.92 14.95
N ALA A 210 0.41 -21.06 15.67
CA ALA A 210 1.53 -21.47 16.50
C ALA A 210 2.86 -21.52 15.72
N ALA A 211 2.88 -22.13 14.53
CA ALA A 211 4.06 -22.21 13.69
C ALA A 211 4.53 -20.84 13.18
N LEU A 212 3.60 -19.94 12.84
CA LEU A 212 3.94 -18.57 12.44
C LEU A 212 4.54 -17.77 13.61
N ALA A 213 3.95 -17.86 14.78
CA ALA A 213 4.44 -17.17 15.97
C ALA A 213 5.85 -17.67 16.35
N GLU A 214 6.08 -18.98 16.32
CA GLU A 214 7.39 -19.59 16.54
C GLU A 214 8.42 -19.11 15.51
N GLN A 215 8.06 -19.12 14.23
CA GLN A 215 8.95 -18.67 13.14
C GLN A 215 9.46 -17.23 13.33
N VAL A 216 8.61 -16.35 13.90
CA VAL A 216 8.97 -14.94 14.16
C VAL A 216 9.40 -14.70 15.62
N ALA A 217 9.71 -15.75 16.38
CA ALA A 217 10.15 -15.71 17.77
C ALA A 217 9.22 -14.89 18.68
N MET A 218 7.90 -15.15 18.58
CA MET A 218 6.87 -14.56 19.42
C MET A 218 6.01 -15.65 20.08
N SER A 219 5.46 -15.36 21.27
CA SER A 219 4.34 -16.15 21.78
C SER A 219 3.08 -15.91 20.92
N GLU A 220 2.15 -16.86 20.84
CA GLU A 220 0.93 -16.71 20.08
C GLU A 220 0.12 -15.46 20.51
N SER A 221 0.04 -15.19 21.81
CA SER A 221 -0.66 -14.00 22.33
C SER A 221 0.01 -12.70 21.89
N ALA A 222 1.35 -12.62 21.93
CA ALA A 222 2.11 -11.47 21.45
C ALA A 222 1.94 -11.32 19.94
N PHE A 223 2.04 -12.41 19.18
CA PHE A 223 1.83 -12.43 17.73
C PHE A 223 0.46 -11.87 17.35
N HIS A 224 -0.63 -12.39 17.94
CA HIS A 224 -1.98 -11.88 17.69
C HIS A 224 -2.11 -10.39 17.99
N ARG A 225 -1.59 -9.93 19.12
CA ARG A 225 -1.65 -8.52 19.53
C ARG A 225 -0.89 -7.62 18.54
N HIS A 226 0.36 -7.95 18.22
CA HIS A 226 1.18 -7.15 17.31
C HIS A 226 0.65 -7.20 15.88
N PHE A 227 0.20 -8.37 15.41
CA PHE A 227 -0.39 -8.52 14.08
C PHE A 227 -1.64 -7.65 13.92
N LYS A 228 -2.57 -7.70 14.89
CA LYS A 228 -3.78 -6.88 14.87
C LYS A 228 -3.47 -5.39 15.01
N SER A 229 -2.50 -5.02 15.85
CA SER A 229 -2.05 -3.63 15.96
C SER A 229 -1.50 -3.10 14.65
N ALA A 230 -0.64 -3.86 13.97
CA ALA A 230 -0.04 -3.45 12.71
C ALA A 230 -1.05 -3.39 11.56
N THR A 231 -1.91 -4.40 11.44
CA THR A 231 -2.74 -4.61 10.23
C THR A 231 -4.22 -4.25 10.40
N ALA A 232 -4.66 -3.91 11.61
CA ALA A 232 -6.08 -3.81 12.02
C ALA A 232 -6.90 -5.10 11.83
N LEU A 233 -6.26 -6.24 11.49
CA LEU A 233 -6.87 -7.53 11.20
C LEU A 233 -6.25 -8.63 12.08
N SER A 234 -7.04 -9.67 12.38
CA SER A 234 -6.44 -10.92 12.87
C SER A 234 -5.72 -11.64 11.72
N PRO A 235 -4.73 -12.53 11.99
CA PRO A 235 -4.04 -13.30 10.95
C PRO A 235 -4.98 -14.09 10.02
N LEU A 236 -6.04 -14.67 10.59
CA LEU A 236 -7.05 -15.41 9.81
C LEU A 236 -7.92 -14.49 8.94
N GLN A 237 -8.29 -13.29 9.45
CA GLN A 237 -9.00 -12.29 8.65
C GLN A 237 -8.13 -11.78 7.51
N TYR A 238 -6.85 -11.55 7.78
CA TYR A 238 -5.87 -11.14 6.78
C TYR A 238 -5.76 -12.19 5.66
N GLN A 239 -5.52 -13.46 6.01
CA GLN A 239 -5.45 -14.55 5.03
C GLN A 239 -6.75 -14.66 4.22
N LYS A 240 -7.90 -14.55 4.87
CA LYS A 240 -9.19 -14.60 4.18
C LYS A 240 -9.34 -13.47 3.16
N GLN A 241 -9.04 -12.24 3.53
CA GLN A 241 -9.09 -11.11 2.59
C GLN A 241 -8.11 -11.30 1.43
N LEU A 242 -6.89 -11.78 1.71
CA LEU A 242 -5.91 -12.09 0.69
C LEU A 242 -6.41 -13.14 -0.30
N ARG A 243 -7.02 -14.25 0.18
CA ARG A 243 -7.64 -15.28 -0.67
C ARG A 243 -8.72 -14.70 -1.58
N LEU A 244 -9.58 -13.86 -1.05
CA LEU A 244 -10.67 -13.25 -1.82
C LEU A 244 -10.12 -12.28 -2.90
N LEU A 245 -9.10 -11.49 -2.59
CA LEU A 245 -8.45 -10.60 -3.56
C LEU A 245 -7.72 -11.39 -4.65
N GLN A 246 -7.01 -12.47 -4.29
CA GLN A 246 -6.37 -13.36 -5.27
C GLN A 246 -7.41 -14.07 -6.15
N ALA A 247 -8.51 -14.54 -5.55
CA ALA A 247 -9.61 -15.12 -6.32
C ALA A 247 -10.17 -14.12 -7.35
N ARG A 248 -10.33 -12.87 -6.97
CA ARG A 248 -10.79 -11.79 -7.84
C ARG A 248 -9.88 -11.59 -9.04
N GLN A 249 -8.57 -11.58 -8.82
CA GLN A 249 -7.56 -11.50 -9.90
C GLN A 249 -7.63 -12.72 -10.83
N LEU A 250 -7.74 -13.94 -10.28
CA LEU A 250 -7.84 -15.18 -11.08
C LEU A 250 -9.10 -15.21 -11.94
N LEU A 251 -10.24 -14.76 -11.41
CA LEU A 251 -11.52 -14.71 -12.14
C LEU A 251 -11.48 -13.70 -13.30
N THR A 252 -10.80 -12.58 -13.12
CA THR A 252 -10.74 -11.51 -14.12
C THR A 252 -9.64 -11.73 -15.17
N ALA A 253 -8.49 -12.26 -14.77
CA ALA A 253 -7.34 -12.43 -15.67
C ALA A 253 -7.41 -13.70 -16.50
N HIS A 254 -7.98 -14.79 -15.98
CA HIS A 254 -7.83 -16.13 -16.59
C HIS A 254 -9.15 -16.81 -16.97
N GLY A 255 -10.29 -16.16 -16.71
CA GLY A 255 -11.61 -16.73 -17.06
C GLY A 255 -11.89 -18.08 -16.38
N LYS A 256 -11.25 -18.38 -15.25
CA LYS A 256 -11.43 -19.64 -14.51
C LYS A 256 -12.85 -19.77 -13.97
N SER A 257 -13.34 -20.98 -13.84
CA SER A 257 -14.62 -21.23 -13.19
C SER A 257 -14.58 -20.84 -11.71
N VAL A 258 -15.70 -20.40 -11.16
CA VAL A 258 -15.83 -20.02 -9.75
C VAL A 258 -15.41 -21.16 -8.82
N THR A 259 -15.79 -22.40 -9.15
CA THR A 259 -15.44 -23.59 -8.37
C THR A 259 -13.93 -23.86 -8.37
N ALA A 260 -13.29 -23.83 -9.55
CA ALA A 260 -11.84 -24.02 -9.64
C ALA A 260 -11.08 -22.90 -8.88
N THR A 261 -11.52 -21.67 -9.05
CA THR A 261 -10.91 -20.53 -8.34
C THR A 261 -11.03 -20.68 -6.83
N ALA A 262 -12.18 -21.11 -6.30
CA ALA A 262 -12.36 -21.33 -4.86
C ALA A 262 -11.35 -22.34 -4.31
N LEU A 263 -11.14 -23.45 -5.00
CA LEU A 263 -10.17 -24.48 -4.62
C LEU A 263 -8.72 -23.97 -4.73
N ASP A 264 -8.38 -23.27 -5.81
CA ASP A 264 -7.05 -22.71 -6.04
C ASP A 264 -6.62 -21.73 -4.93
N VAL A 265 -7.56 -20.96 -4.39
CA VAL A 265 -7.27 -20.00 -3.30
C VAL A 265 -7.44 -20.62 -1.90
N GLY A 266 -7.67 -21.94 -1.81
CA GLY A 266 -7.65 -22.68 -0.56
C GLY A 266 -8.99 -22.75 0.20
N TYR A 267 -10.13 -22.54 -0.48
CA TYR A 267 -11.44 -22.86 0.09
C TYR A 267 -11.80 -24.34 -0.18
N GLU A 268 -12.26 -25.03 0.84
CA GLU A 268 -12.75 -26.40 0.72
C GLU A 268 -14.20 -26.45 0.19
N SER A 269 -14.96 -25.36 0.38
CA SER A 269 -16.36 -25.24 -0.05
C SER A 269 -16.56 -24.06 -1.00
N PRO A 270 -16.88 -24.32 -2.29
CA PRO A 270 -17.24 -23.26 -3.25
C PRO A 270 -18.46 -22.42 -2.83
N THR A 271 -19.39 -23.03 -2.08
CA THR A 271 -20.57 -22.33 -1.54
C THR A 271 -20.18 -21.36 -0.44
N GLN A 272 -19.26 -21.76 0.46
CA GLN A 272 -18.72 -20.86 1.46
C GLN A 272 -17.96 -19.71 0.80
N PHE A 273 -17.09 -20.01 -0.14
CA PHE A 273 -16.35 -19.02 -0.94
C PHE A 273 -17.30 -17.99 -1.56
N SER A 274 -18.33 -18.43 -2.27
CA SER A 274 -19.26 -17.52 -2.96
C SER A 274 -20.00 -16.57 -1.99
N ARG A 275 -20.38 -17.07 -0.81
CA ARG A 275 -21.01 -16.23 0.23
C ARG A 275 -20.05 -15.21 0.82
N GLU A 276 -18.81 -15.61 1.13
CA GLU A 276 -17.79 -14.71 1.68
C GLU A 276 -17.33 -13.70 0.64
N TYR A 277 -17.19 -14.11 -0.61
CA TYR A 277 -16.87 -13.23 -1.73
C TYR A 277 -17.94 -12.15 -1.93
N ALA A 278 -19.21 -12.54 -1.99
CA ALA A 278 -20.31 -11.60 -2.15
C ALA A 278 -20.42 -10.61 -0.98
N ARG A 279 -20.10 -11.06 0.25
CA ARG A 279 -20.04 -10.17 1.42
C ARG A 279 -18.89 -9.16 1.31
N ALA A 280 -17.74 -9.56 0.76
CA ALA A 280 -16.56 -8.71 0.64
C ALA A 280 -16.68 -7.69 -0.50
N PHE A 281 -17.28 -8.07 -1.65
CA PHE A 281 -17.29 -7.26 -2.86
C PHE A 281 -18.70 -6.81 -3.31
N GLY A 282 -19.73 -7.16 -2.56
CA GLY A 282 -21.12 -6.76 -2.84
C GLY A 282 -21.82 -7.56 -3.95
N LEU A 283 -21.09 -8.37 -4.72
CA LEU A 283 -21.60 -9.17 -5.84
C LEU A 283 -21.09 -10.61 -5.79
N PRO A 284 -21.86 -11.58 -6.29
CA PRO A 284 -21.35 -12.94 -6.52
C PRO A 284 -20.13 -12.96 -7.44
N PRO A 285 -19.20 -13.94 -7.29
CA PRO A 285 -17.92 -13.97 -8.00
C PRO A 285 -18.04 -13.82 -9.53
N SER A 286 -19.00 -14.51 -10.15
CA SER A 286 -19.20 -14.44 -11.61
C SER A 286 -19.70 -13.07 -12.09
N GLN A 287 -20.58 -12.42 -11.30
CA GLN A 287 -21.12 -11.10 -11.64
C GLN A 287 -20.08 -10.00 -11.44
N ASP A 288 -19.32 -10.07 -10.37
CA ASP A 288 -18.24 -9.12 -10.13
C ASP A 288 -17.13 -9.23 -11.19
N ALA A 289 -16.74 -10.43 -11.57
CA ALA A 289 -15.78 -10.65 -12.64
C ALA A 289 -16.29 -10.07 -13.99
N ALA A 290 -17.55 -10.29 -14.33
CA ALA A 290 -18.15 -9.72 -15.52
C ALA A 290 -18.17 -8.18 -15.49
N ARG A 291 -18.50 -7.59 -14.34
CA ARG A 291 -18.48 -6.14 -14.13
C ARG A 291 -17.09 -5.54 -14.35
N ILE A 292 -16.05 -6.15 -13.74
CA ILE A 292 -14.66 -5.68 -13.87
C ILE A 292 -14.19 -5.82 -15.33
N MET A 293 -14.44 -6.94 -15.97
CA MET A 293 -14.06 -7.14 -17.38
C MET A 293 -14.78 -6.15 -18.33
N ALA A 294 -16.03 -5.80 -18.05
CA ALA A 294 -16.75 -4.79 -18.82
C ALA A 294 -16.14 -3.38 -18.63
N SER A 295 -15.78 -3.01 -17.40
CA SER A 295 -15.14 -1.71 -17.14
C SER A 295 -13.76 -1.61 -17.82
N VAL A 296 -12.93 -2.66 -17.76
CA VAL A 296 -11.63 -2.68 -18.44
C VAL A 296 -11.76 -2.56 -19.95
N ARG A 297 -12.76 -3.19 -20.57
CA ARG A 297 -13.02 -3.05 -22.01
C ARG A 297 -13.51 -1.64 -22.39
N GLY A 298 -14.30 -1.01 -21.53
CA GLY A 298 -14.74 0.37 -21.73
C GLY A 298 -13.59 1.40 -21.76
N TYR A 299 -12.56 1.17 -20.94
CA TYR A 299 -11.34 2.00 -20.91
C TYR A 299 -10.35 1.71 -22.05
N ALA A 300 -10.46 0.55 -22.72
CA ALA A 300 -9.58 0.18 -23.84
C ALA A 300 -10.11 0.67 -25.20
N LEU A 301 -11.35 1.17 -25.29
CA LEU A 301 -12.04 1.58 -26.51
C LEU A 301 -12.35 3.08 -26.56
N GLY A 302 -11.98 3.88 -25.59
CA GLY A 302 -12.07 5.34 -25.54
C GLY A 302 -10.69 5.98 -25.51
#